data_58d0ef8e5720a3e709daafb85260ab20
#
_entry.id   58d0ef8e5720a3e709daafb85260ab20
#
_cell.length_a   1.000
_cell.length_b   1.000
_cell.length_c   1.000
_cell.angle_alpha   90.00
_cell.angle_beta   90.00
_cell.angle_gamma   90.00
#
_symmetry.space_group_name_H-M   'P 1'
#
loop_
_entity.id
_entity.type
_entity.pdbx_description
1 polymer ?
#
loop_
_entity_poly.entity_id
_entity_poly.type
_entity_poly.pdbx_seq_one_letter_code
_entity_poly.pdbx_strand_id
1 'polypeptide(L)'
;MKKLLTLVSLLVVASLALTACGGSGSSASDLLGAIQERGYIMVSSDPNYEPASFLNTSGTRPADTKCPEGALTTAEMQGFDVDVAKAIGDSLGVETCFPTPSWDAITAGNWADQWDVSVGSMTITVERQAVLDFSVPYYGTPAIVAVPTDSTAASLDDLAGQALCVGASTTYETWLNGGDLGPSIAVFSPAPAGITVVSLPTDQECAQALSRGEFAGYVTASTVVDSNIADGLEVKYLGDAVFTEVLAAAFDRSSSLDTTSLRTAVDELFT
;
A
#
# COMPACT_ATOMS: atom_id res chain seq x y z
N MET A 1 50.26 61.09 -33.08
CA MET A 1 50.04 59.63 -33.09
C MET A 1 50.34 59.03 -31.71
N LYS A 2 49.70 59.52 -30.62
CA LYS A 2 49.92 59.02 -29.24
C LYS A 2 48.66 59.06 -28.39
N LYS A 3 47.46 59.03 -28.98
CA LYS A 3 46.20 59.05 -28.22
C LYS A 3 45.19 57.95 -28.62
N LEU A 4 45.65 56.87 -29.32
CA LEU A 4 44.76 55.84 -29.81
C LEU A 4 45.03 54.44 -29.18
N LEU A 5 45.93 54.34 -28.21
CA LEU A 5 46.33 53.07 -27.59
C LEU A 5 45.80 52.82 -26.16
N THR A 6 45.02 53.78 -25.60
CA THR A 6 44.56 53.66 -24.20
C THR A 6 43.05 53.28 -24.05
N LEU A 7 42.34 53.03 -25.15
CA LEU A 7 40.91 52.70 -25.13
C LEU A 7 40.58 51.24 -25.44
N VAL A 8 41.55 50.40 -25.71
CA VAL A 8 41.33 48.96 -26.02
C VAL A 8 41.56 48.04 -24.82
N SER A 9 42.19 48.55 -23.74
CA SER A 9 42.52 47.72 -22.57
C SER A 9 41.45 47.66 -21.48
N LEU A 10 40.33 48.34 -21.62
CA LEU A 10 39.26 48.35 -20.60
C LEU A 10 38.02 47.55 -20.94
N LEU A 11 37.97 46.89 -22.10
CA LEU A 11 36.81 46.12 -22.58
C LEU A 11 36.97 44.59 -22.50
N VAL A 12 38.09 44.10 -21.96
CA VAL A 12 38.35 42.62 -21.87
C VAL A 12 38.18 42.04 -20.47
N VAL A 13 37.93 42.86 -19.43
CA VAL A 13 37.76 42.38 -18.05
C VAL A 13 36.30 42.23 -17.61
N ALA A 14 35.33 42.62 -18.44
CA ALA A 14 33.90 42.57 -18.09
C ALA A 14 33.14 41.34 -18.60
N SER A 15 33.81 40.37 -19.23
CA SER A 15 33.15 39.18 -19.86
C SER A 15 33.46 37.83 -19.18
N LEU A 16 33.99 37.79 -17.95
CA LEU A 16 34.37 36.57 -17.23
C LEU A 16 33.56 36.29 -15.95
N ALA A 17 32.43 36.97 -15.75
CA ALA A 17 31.62 36.79 -14.55
C ALA A 17 30.17 36.24 -14.78
N LEU A 18 29.92 35.54 -15.89
CA LEU A 18 28.57 35.03 -16.24
C LEU A 18 28.57 33.56 -16.65
N THR A 19 29.44 32.75 -16.07
CA THR A 19 29.38 31.27 -16.29
C THR A 19 29.64 30.53 -14.96
N ALA A 20 28.73 30.73 -13.99
CA ALA A 20 28.70 29.88 -12.81
C ALA A 20 27.28 29.81 -12.25
N CYS A 21 26.32 29.40 -13.09
CA CYS A 21 25.03 28.81 -12.69
C CYS A 21 24.61 27.80 -13.74
N GLY A 22 25.54 26.92 -14.10
CA GLY A 22 25.22 25.60 -14.61
C GLY A 22 24.94 24.76 -13.37
N GLY A 23 23.72 24.78 -12.86
CA GLY A 23 23.27 23.75 -11.93
C GLY A 23 23.44 22.43 -12.64
N SER A 24 24.53 21.71 -12.36
CA SER A 24 24.54 20.27 -12.48
C SER A 24 23.38 19.82 -11.59
N GLY A 25 22.23 19.54 -12.17
CA GLY A 25 21.23 18.73 -11.50
C GLY A 25 21.96 17.44 -11.13
N SER A 26 22.45 17.32 -9.91
CA SER A 26 22.76 16.01 -9.36
C SER A 26 21.42 15.31 -9.38
N SER A 27 21.24 14.36 -10.30
CA SER A 27 20.13 13.41 -10.18
C SER A 27 20.17 12.91 -8.74
N ALA A 28 19.03 12.97 -8.06
CA ALA A 28 18.93 12.49 -6.70
C ALA A 28 19.57 11.10 -6.64
N SER A 29 20.46 10.89 -5.67
CA SER A 29 21.18 9.62 -5.54
C SER A 29 20.34 8.55 -4.83
N ASP A 30 19.24 8.96 -4.23
CA ASP A 30 18.30 8.11 -3.51
C ASP A 30 16.84 8.49 -3.80
N LEU A 31 15.93 7.61 -3.39
CA LEU A 31 14.50 7.76 -3.66
C LEU A 31 13.89 8.96 -2.91
N LEU A 32 14.30 9.21 -1.65
CA LEU A 32 13.81 10.34 -0.87
C LEU A 32 14.14 11.67 -1.53
N GLY A 33 15.39 11.84 -1.99
CA GLY A 33 15.80 13.03 -2.72
C GLY A 33 15.00 13.23 -4.01
N ALA A 34 14.74 12.17 -4.77
CA ALA A 34 13.93 12.22 -5.98
C ALA A 34 12.46 12.62 -5.68
N ILE A 35 11.87 12.11 -4.61
CA ILE A 35 10.53 12.49 -4.12
C ILE A 35 10.49 13.97 -3.76
N GLN A 36 11.46 14.45 -3.00
CA GLN A 36 11.52 15.86 -2.59
C GLN A 36 11.73 16.80 -3.78
N GLU A 37 12.55 16.42 -4.76
CA GLU A 37 12.78 17.21 -5.98
C GLU A 37 11.53 17.34 -6.84
N ARG A 38 10.77 16.24 -7.06
CA ARG A 38 9.51 16.28 -7.84
C ARG A 38 8.31 16.83 -7.06
N GLY A 39 8.37 16.82 -5.70
CA GLY A 39 7.37 17.41 -4.81
C GLY A 39 6.11 16.58 -4.59
N TYR A 40 6.13 15.29 -4.89
CA TYR A 40 5.08 14.32 -4.58
C TYR A 40 5.67 12.92 -4.34
N ILE A 41 4.94 12.10 -3.57
CA ILE A 41 5.24 10.69 -3.34
C ILE A 41 4.14 9.82 -3.97
N MET A 42 4.53 8.74 -4.64
CA MET A 42 3.62 7.75 -5.21
C MET A 42 3.45 6.60 -4.23
N VAL A 43 2.26 6.47 -3.65
CA VAL A 43 1.94 5.42 -2.67
C VAL A 43 0.92 4.47 -3.26
N SER A 44 1.31 3.22 -3.58
CA SER A 44 0.35 2.25 -4.09
C SER A 44 -0.61 1.80 -3.00
N SER A 45 -1.89 1.70 -3.34
CA SER A 45 -2.96 1.29 -2.44
C SER A 45 -4.09 0.62 -3.24
N ASP A 46 -4.75 -0.39 -2.64
CA ASP A 46 -5.93 -1.01 -3.23
C ASP A 46 -7.18 -0.17 -2.93
N PRO A 47 -7.92 0.33 -3.95
CA PRO A 47 -9.12 1.11 -3.72
C PRO A 47 -10.37 0.27 -3.37
N ASN A 48 -10.23 -1.05 -3.19
CA ASN A 48 -11.32 -1.99 -2.91
C ASN A 48 -11.16 -2.71 -1.56
N TYR A 49 -10.45 -2.08 -0.62
CA TYR A 49 -10.18 -2.65 0.72
C TYR A 49 -10.70 -1.72 1.84
N GLU A 50 -12.02 -1.51 1.87
CA GLU A 50 -12.68 -0.70 2.92
C GLU A 50 -12.66 -1.44 4.27
N PRO A 51 -12.39 -0.77 5.40
CA PRO A 51 -12.25 0.68 5.61
C PRO A 51 -10.82 1.21 5.51
N ALA A 52 -9.83 0.38 5.12
CA ALA A 52 -8.44 0.77 5.10
C ALA A 52 -8.09 1.66 3.89
N SER A 53 -8.57 1.32 2.70
CA SER A 53 -8.37 2.11 1.48
C SER A 53 -9.50 1.92 0.49
N PHE A 54 -10.18 3.01 0.10
CA PHE A 54 -11.29 2.97 -0.82
C PHE A 54 -11.52 4.34 -1.50
N LEU A 55 -12.33 4.34 -2.57
CA LEU A 55 -12.62 5.56 -3.32
C LEU A 55 -13.50 6.52 -2.51
N ASN A 56 -13.14 7.79 -2.48
CA ASN A 56 -14.01 8.87 -2.04
C ASN A 56 -14.88 9.34 -3.21
N THR A 57 -16.07 8.77 -3.35
CA THR A 57 -16.98 9.09 -4.45
C THR A 57 -17.51 10.52 -4.44
N SER A 58 -17.37 11.24 -3.31
CA SER A 58 -17.72 12.67 -3.17
C SER A 58 -16.53 13.59 -3.37
N GLY A 59 -15.31 13.04 -3.42
CA GLY A 59 -14.07 13.77 -3.60
C GLY A 59 -13.91 14.33 -5.02
N THR A 60 -13.23 15.44 -5.12
CA THR A 60 -12.92 16.06 -6.41
C THR A 60 -11.42 16.34 -6.49
N ARG A 61 -10.81 15.92 -7.59
CA ARG A 61 -9.40 16.16 -7.84
C ARG A 61 -9.07 17.66 -7.82
N PRO A 62 -8.11 18.13 -7.00
CA PRO A 62 -7.66 19.51 -7.02
C PRO A 62 -7.04 19.90 -8.38
N ALA A 63 -7.36 21.11 -8.86
CA ALA A 63 -6.86 21.56 -10.16
C ALA A 63 -5.34 21.87 -10.16
N ASP A 64 -4.77 22.13 -8.98
CA ASP A 64 -3.36 22.49 -8.76
C ASP A 64 -2.53 21.31 -8.23
N THR A 65 -3.07 20.09 -8.24
CA THR A 65 -2.36 18.90 -7.78
C THR A 65 -1.11 18.64 -8.61
N LYS A 66 -0.05 18.16 -7.96
CA LYS A 66 1.16 17.64 -8.59
C LYS A 66 1.05 16.16 -8.97
N CYS A 67 -0.01 15.48 -8.51
CA CYS A 67 -0.21 14.07 -8.82
C CYS A 67 -0.32 13.86 -10.33
N PRO A 68 0.45 12.94 -10.91
CA PRO A 68 0.40 12.66 -12.33
C PRO A 68 -0.98 12.13 -12.75
N GLU A 69 -1.27 12.27 -14.05
CA GLU A 69 -2.46 11.65 -14.63
C GLU A 69 -2.41 10.12 -14.40
N GLY A 70 -3.55 9.55 -13.98
CA GLY A 70 -3.65 8.11 -13.67
C GLY A 70 -3.37 7.75 -12.20
N ALA A 71 -2.82 8.66 -11.38
CA ALA A 71 -2.77 8.50 -9.94
C ALA A 71 -3.88 9.33 -9.28
N LEU A 72 -4.57 8.77 -8.29
CA LEU A 72 -5.57 9.46 -7.49
C LEU A 72 -4.90 10.39 -6.46
N THR A 73 -5.65 11.36 -5.96
CA THR A 73 -5.20 12.29 -4.91
C THR A 73 -5.81 11.90 -3.55
N THR A 74 -5.35 12.52 -2.47
CA THR A 74 -5.94 12.38 -1.13
C THR A 74 -7.39 12.85 -1.05
N ALA A 75 -7.88 13.62 -2.02
CA ALA A 75 -9.30 14.00 -2.11
C ALA A 75 -10.15 12.89 -2.74
N GLU A 76 -9.56 12.05 -3.59
CA GLU A 76 -10.23 10.99 -4.34
C GLU A 76 -10.15 9.62 -3.66
N MET A 77 -9.29 9.49 -2.65
CA MET A 77 -9.13 8.28 -1.82
C MET A 77 -9.46 8.59 -0.37
N GLN A 78 -9.88 7.58 0.40
CA GLN A 78 -10.13 7.68 1.83
C GLN A 78 -9.89 6.34 2.52
N GLY A 79 -9.74 6.37 3.85
CA GLY A 79 -9.52 5.21 4.69
C GLY A 79 -8.26 5.32 5.53
N PHE A 80 -8.07 4.37 6.45
CA PHE A 80 -6.98 4.38 7.42
C PHE A 80 -5.59 4.37 6.74
N ASP A 81 -5.36 3.49 5.75
CA ASP A 81 -4.10 3.42 5.03
C ASP A 81 -3.84 4.68 4.20
N VAL A 82 -4.91 5.31 3.69
CA VAL A 82 -4.82 6.59 2.98
C VAL A 82 -4.36 7.70 3.94
N ASP A 83 -4.88 7.73 5.17
CA ASP A 83 -4.46 8.69 6.19
C ASP A 83 -3.00 8.46 6.60
N VAL A 84 -2.55 7.20 6.74
CA VAL A 84 -1.14 6.84 7.00
C VAL A 84 -0.26 7.31 5.83
N ALA A 85 -0.63 7.02 4.60
CA ALA A 85 0.10 7.47 3.41
C ALA A 85 0.19 9.00 3.33
N LYS A 86 -0.93 9.69 3.64
CA LYS A 86 -0.95 11.16 3.72
C LYS A 86 -0.01 11.67 4.80
N ALA A 87 0.02 11.05 5.98
CA ALA A 87 0.94 11.44 7.05
C ALA A 87 2.41 11.30 6.63
N ILE A 88 2.74 10.27 5.84
CA ILE A 88 4.09 10.11 5.25
C ILE A 88 4.39 11.30 4.32
N GLY A 89 3.51 11.61 3.37
CA GLY A 89 3.70 12.75 2.46
C GLY A 89 3.84 14.09 3.19
N ASP A 90 2.98 14.35 4.17
CA ASP A 90 3.01 15.55 5.01
C ASP A 90 4.35 15.67 5.78
N SER A 91 4.87 14.57 6.33
CA SER A 91 6.14 14.55 7.05
C SER A 91 7.34 14.86 6.15
N LEU A 92 7.25 14.48 4.88
CA LEU A 92 8.27 14.74 3.86
C LEU A 92 8.10 16.11 3.17
N GLY A 93 6.99 16.82 3.44
CA GLY A 93 6.66 18.10 2.81
C GLY A 93 6.26 17.98 1.33
N VAL A 94 5.68 16.86 0.92
CA VAL A 94 5.29 16.57 -0.46
C VAL A 94 3.83 16.12 -0.56
N GLU A 95 3.25 16.21 -1.76
CA GLU A 95 1.90 15.72 -2.02
C GLU A 95 1.87 14.19 -2.13
N THR A 96 0.83 13.55 -1.60
CA THR A 96 0.63 12.10 -1.70
C THR A 96 -0.28 11.76 -2.87
N CYS A 97 0.17 10.86 -3.73
CA CYS A 97 -0.53 10.41 -4.92
C CYS A 97 -0.68 8.89 -4.90
N PHE A 98 -1.84 8.38 -5.31
CA PHE A 98 -2.20 6.97 -5.22
C PHE A 98 -2.33 6.34 -6.61
N PRO A 99 -1.31 5.65 -7.13
CA PRO A 99 -1.50 4.64 -8.16
C PRO A 99 -2.24 3.45 -7.55
N THR A 100 -3.13 2.83 -8.33
CA THR A 100 -3.99 1.73 -7.88
C THR A 100 -3.74 0.45 -8.69
N PRO A 101 -2.54 -0.12 -8.62
CA PRO A 101 -2.27 -1.41 -9.27
C PRO A 101 -3.03 -2.54 -8.57
N SER A 102 -3.11 -3.72 -9.20
CA SER A 102 -3.66 -4.90 -8.55
C SER A 102 -2.81 -5.33 -7.34
N TRP A 103 -3.45 -5.95 -6.35
CA TRP A 103 -2.76 -6.46 -5.16
C TRP A 103 -1.62 -7.42 -5.50
N ASP A 104 -1.82 -8.31 -6.50
CA ASP A 104 -0.79 -9.22 -7.00
C ASP A 104 0.47 -8.48 -7.47
N ALA A 105 0.29 -7.37 -8.21
CA ALA A 105 1.41 -6.57 -8.69
C ALA A 105 2.16 -5.89 -7.53
N ILE A 106 1.45 -5.49 -6.47
CA ILE A 106 2.06 -4.88 -5.29
C ILE A 106 2.89 -5.92 -4.54
N THR A 107 2.32 -7.07 -4.23
CA THR A 107 2.97 -8.10 -3.40
C THR A 107 4.11 -8.83 -4.11
N ALA A 108 4.10 -8.87 -5.44
CA ALA A 108 5.15 -9.49 -6.24
C ALA A 108 6.50 -8.74 -6.20
N GLY A 109 6.53 -7.47 -5.77
CA GLY A 109 7.71 -6.62 -5.93
C GLY A 109 8.01 -6.34 -7.41
N ASN A 110 9.22 -5.87 -7.70
CA ASN A 110 9.65 -5.52 -9.06
C ASN A 110 8.70 -4.50 -9.72
N TRP A 111 8.46 -3.40 -9.01
CA TRP A 111 7.51 -2.36 -9.40
C TRP A 111 7.96 -1.50 -10.58
N ALA A 112 9.21 -1.69 -11.04
CA ALA A 112 9.83 -0.92 -12.13
C ALA A 112 9.74 0.60 -11.91
N ASP A 113 9.87 1.03 -10.65
CA ASP A 113 9.80 2.43 -10.21
C ASP A 113 8.47 3.16 -10.56
N GLN A 114 7.37 2.41 -10.73
CA GLN A 114 6.05 3.00 -11.01
C GLN A 114 5.43 3.66 -9.77
N TRP A 115 5.84 3.25 -8.58
CA TRP A 115 5.52 3.87 -7.28
C TRP A 115 6.68 3.70 -6.31
N ASP A 116 6.69 4.49 -5.24
CA ASP A 116 7.80 4.61 -4.31
C ASP A 116 7.69 3.71 -3.09
N VAL A 117 6.47 3.56 -2.61
CA VAL A 117 6.13 2.83 -1.38
C VAL A 117 4.72 2.27 -1.52
N SER A 118 4.43 1.18 -0.86
CA SER A 118 3.06 0.66 -0.71
C SER A 118 2.59 0.84 0.73
N VAL A 119 1.41 1.44 0.90
CA VAL A 119 0.67 1.50 2.17
C VAL A 119 -0.73 0.97 1.88
N GLY A 120 -0.98 -0.28 2.27
CA GLY A 120 -2.21 -0.99 1.91
C GLY A 120 -2.37 -2.24 2.78
N SER A 121 -2.26 -2.08 4.10
CA SER A 121 -2.45 -3.16 5.07
C SER A 121 -1.60 -4.41 4.75
N MET A 122 -0.34 -4.22 4.36
CA MET A 122 0.52 -5.32 3.95
C MET A 122 1.16 -6.03 5.14
N THR A 123 0.83 -7.29 5.32
CA THR A 123 1.42 -8.17 6.34
C THR A 123 2.87 -8.50 5.99
N ILE A 124 3.75 -8.45 6.99
CA ILE A 124 5.15 -8.86 6.86
C ILE A 124 5.21 -10.39 6.85
N THR A 125 5.51 -10.99 5.71
CA THR A 125 5.74 -12.44 5.56
C THR A 125 7.13 -12.74 5.04
N VAL A 126 7.62 -13.96 5.26
CA VAL A 126 8.94 -14.40 4.74
C VAL A 126 8.98 -14.33 3.22
N GLU A 127 7.90 -14.71 2.56
CA GLU A 127 7.78 -14.66 1.10
C GLU A 127 7.90 -13.23 0.58
N ARG A 128 7.12 -12.30 1.16
CA ARG A 128 7.17 -10.87 0.77
C ARG A 128 8.51 -10.23 1.09
N GLN A 129 9.15 -10.61 2.19
CA GLN A 129 10.50 -10.13 2.55
C GLN A 129 11.59 -10.58 1.57
N ALA A 130 11.35 -11.56 0.72
CA ALA A 130 12.28 -11.95 -0.34
C ALA A 130 12.40 -10.88 -1.44
N VAL A 131 11.35 -10.10 -1.67
CA VAL A 131 11.25 -9.13 -2.77
C VAL A 131 10.98 -7.69 -2.30
N LEU A 132 10.53 -7.49 -1.06
CA LEU A 132 10.20 -6.20 -0.46
C LEU A 132 10.97 -5.99 0.85
N ASP A 133 11.35 -4.75 1.12
CA ASP A 133 11.72 -4.28 2.46
C ASP A 133 10.50 -3.65 3.14
N PHE A 134 10.51 -3.64 4.47
CA PHE A 134 9.38 -3.14 5.26
C PHE A 134 9.83 -2.08 6.26
N SER A 135 8.91 -1.16 6.59
CA SER A 135 9.04 -0.28 7.74
C SER A 135 8.84 -1.06 9.05
N VAL A 136 9.02 -0.38 10.19
CA VAL A 136 8.38 -0.84 11.44
C VAL A 136 6.86 -0.89 11.23
N PRO A 137 6.16 -1.84 11.90
CA PRO A 137 4.70 -1.94 11.75
C PRO A 137 3.98 -0.67 12.23
N TYR A 138 2.95 -0.25 11.49
CA TYR A 138 2.10 0.87 11.89
C TYR A 138 0.73 0.42 12.43
N TYR A 139 0.35 -0.84 12.23
CA TYR A 139 -0.95 -1.37 12.62
C TYR A 139 -0.90 -2.90 12.80
N GLY A 140 -1.87 -3.44 13.52
CA GLY A 140 -2.09 -4.88 13.63
C GLY A 140 -3.58 -5.19 13.69
N THR A 141 -4.00 -6.31 13.07
CA THR A 141 -5.40 -6.71 13.01
C THR A 141 -5.55 -8.23 13.13
N PRO A 142 -6.62 -8.72 13.77
CA PRO A 142 -6.97 -10.13 13.72
C PRO A 142 -7.60 -10.52 12.37
N ALA A 143 -7.25 -11.71 11.89
CA ALA A 143 -7.90 -12.37 10.76
C ALA A 143 -9.13 -13.15 11.26
N ILE A 144 -10.23 -13.03 10.56
CA ILE A 144 -11.54 -13.55 10.93
C ILE A 144 -12.13 -14.35 9.77
N VAL A 145 -12.86 -15.41 10.09
CA VAL A 145 -13.77 -16.06 9.16
C VAL A 145 -15.18 -15.46 9.33
N ALA A 146 -15.71 -14.89 8.27
CA ALA A 146 -17.08 -14.43 8.21
C ALA A 146 -17.97 -15.45 7.50
N VAL A 147 -19.22 -15.59 7.98
CA VAL A 147 -20.25 -16.46 7.39
C VAL A 147 -21.54 -15.66 7.24
N PRO A 148 -22.49 -16.11 6.39
CA PRO A 148 -23.82 -15.49 6.32
C PRO A 148 -24.53 -15.46 7.69
N THR A 149 -25.33 -14.44 7.96
CA THR A 149 -26.06 -14.31 9.24
C THR A 149 -26.98 -15.49 9.54
N ASP A 150 -27.55 -16.14 8.51
CA ASP A 150 -28.40 -17.31 8.61
C ASP A 150 -27.61 -18.64 8.65
N SER A 151 -26.28 -18.61 8.55
CA SER A 151 -25.43 -19.79 8.66
C SER A 151 -25.63 -20.48 10.01
N THR A 152 -25.74 -21.81 9.98
CA THR A 152 -25.84 -22.68 11.16
C THR A 152 -24.47 -23.16 11.67
N ALA A 153 -23.37 -22.81 10.98
CA ALA A 153 -22.03 -23.13 11.43
C ALA A 153 -21.77 -22.47 12.79
N ALA A 154 -21.26 -23.24 13.75
CA ALA A 154 -20.93 -22.80 15.10
C ALA A 154 -19.41 -22.77 15.35
N SER A 155 -18.63 -23.42 14.48
CA SER A 155 -17.17 -23.53 14.56
C SER A 155 -16.55 -23.63 13.17
N LEU A 156 -15.22 -23.49 13.10
CA LEU A 156 -14.47 -23.71 11.86
C LEU A 156 -14.63 -25.13 11.31
N ASP A 157 -14.79 -26.13 12.17
CA ASP A 157 -14.96 -27.53 11.77
C ASP A 157 -16.24 -27.74 10.96
N ASP A 158 -17.27 -26.92 11.18
CA ASP A 158 -18.54 -27.00 10.45
C ASP A 158 -18.39 -26.52 8.99
N LEU A 159 -17.28 -25.85 8.66
CA LEU A 159 -16.95 -25.45 7.30
C LEU A 159 -16.15 -26.52 6.53
N ALA A 160 -15.84 -27.67 7.14
CA ALA A 160 -15.08 -28.73 6.48
C ALA A 160 -15.78 -29.20 5.18
N GLY A 161 -15.00 -29.30 4.11
CA GLY A 161 -15.52 -29.66 2.78
C GLY A 161 -16.30 -28.59 2.04
N GLN A 162 -16.46 -27.39 2.61
CA GLN A 162 -17.19 -26.29 1.98
C GLN A 162 -16.28 -25.42 1.08
N ALA A 163 -16.88 -24.54 0.28
CA ALA A 163 -16.17 -23.54 -0.49
C ALA A 163 -16.07 -22.24 0.32
N LEU A 164 -14.84 -21.74 0.51
CA LEU A 164 -14.53 -20.47 1.17
C LEU A 164 -13.88 -19.50 0.19
N CYS A 165 -14.30 -18.25 0.23
CA CYS A 165 -13.73 -17.17 -0.57
C CYS A 165 -12.60 -16.44 0.15
N VAL A 166 -11.66 -15.91 -0.62
CA VAL A 166 -10.54 -15.13 -0.11
C VAL A 166 -10.02 -14.20 -1.21
N GLY A 167 -9.48 -13.04 -0.84
CA GLY A 167 -8.73 -12.19 -1.76
C GLY A 167 -7.44 -12.89 -2.21
N ALA A 168 -7.16 -12.85 -3.51
CA ALA A 168 -5.97 -13.46 -4.10
C ALA A 168 -4.68 -12.83 -3.56
N SER A 169 -3.60 -13.62 -3.44
CA SER A 169 -2.26 -13.21 -2.98
C SER A 169 -2.23 -12.60 -1.57
N THR A 170 -3.23 -12.93 -0.75
CA THR A 170 -3.31 -12.49 0.65
C THR A 170 -2.74 -13.55 1.61
N THR A 171 -2.43 -13.12 2.84
CA THR A 171 -2.10 -14.04 3.95
C THR A 171 -3.26 -14.96 4.30
N TYR A 172 -4.50 -14.51 4.07
CA TYR A 172 -5.72 -15.29 4.26
C TYR A 172 -5.78 -16.48 3.29
N GLU A 173 -5.40 -16.26 2.01
CA GLU A 173 -5.28 -17.32 1.01
C GLU A 173 -4.19 -18.34 1.39
N THR A 174 -3.03 -17.84 1.84
CA THR A 174 -1.94 -18.69 2.32
C THR A 174 -2.39 -19.56 3.49
N TRP A 175 -3.11 -18.98 4.47
CA TRP A 175 -3.66 -19.72 5.62
C TRP A 175 -4.67 -20.79 5.18
N LEU A 176 -5.63 -20.43 4.31
CA LEU A 176 -6.64 -21.38 3.81
C LEU A 176 -6.02 -22.56 3.07
N ASN A 177 -4.91 -22.33 2.35
CA ASN A 177 -4.17 -23.39 1.66
C ASN A 177 -3.21 -24.17 2.59
N GLY A 178 -3.20 -23.88 3.90
CA GLY A 178 -2.32 -24.53 4.87
C GLY A 178 -0.84 -24.17 4.72
N GLY A 179 -0.56 -23.03 4.10
CA GLY A 179 0.80 -22.48 3.92
C GLY A 179 1.38 -21.90 5.21
N ASP A 180 2.70 -21.74 5.22
CA ASP A 180 3.43 -21.12 6.34
C ASP A 180 3.35 -19.60 6.24
N LEU A 181 2.77 -18.95 7.23
CA LEU A 181 2.67 -17.49 7.32
C LEU A 181 3.95 -16.83 7.88
N GLY A 182 4.87 -17.64 8.39
CA GLY A 182 6.12 -17.16 8.98
C GLY A 182 6.03 -16.85 10.48
N PRO A 183 7.19 -16.63 11.12
CA PRO A 183 7.30 -16.54 12.58
C PRO A 183 6.72 -15.24 13.18
N SER A 184 6.44 -14.23 12.35
CA SER A 184 5.89 -12.95 12.80
C SER A 184 4.37 -12.96 12.98
N ILE A 185 3.70 -14.06 12.56
CA ILE A 185 2.25 -14.19 12.58
C ILE A 185 1.86 -15.25 13.63
N ALA A 186 1.06 -14.84 14.61
CA ALA A 186 0.53 -15.76 15.62
C ALA A 186 -0.72 -16.46 15.07
N VAL A 187 -0.60 -17.73 14.69
CA VAL A 187 -1.71 -18.57 14.22
C VAL A 187 -2.35 -19.25 15.41
N PHE A 188 -3.66 -19.08 15.58
CA PHE A 188 -4.44 -19.64 16.68
C PHE A 188 -5.21 -20.89 16.29
N SER A 189 -5.62 -20.98 15.03
CA SER A 189 -6.38 -22.11 14.49
C SER A 189 -5.91 -22.49 13.09
N PRO A 190 -5.84 -23.79 12.74
CA PRO A 190 -5.61 -24.21 11.37
C PRO A 190 -6.84 -23.91 10.51
N ALA A 191 -6.66 -23.88 9.19
CA ALA A 191 -7.77 -23.82 8.25
C ALA A 191 -8.65 -25.08 8.35
N PRO A 192 -9.98 -24.97 8.07
CA PRO A 192 -10.87 -26.14 8.06
C PRO A 192 -10.41 -27.21 7.05
N ALA A 193 -10.62 -28.47 7.38
CA ALA A 193 -10.15 -29.58 6.55
C ALA A 193 -10.98 -29.73 5.26
N GLY A 194 -10.31 -30.01 4.14
CA GLY A 194 -10.96 -30.38 2.88
C GLY A 194 -11.78 -29.28 2.21
N ILE A 195 -11.57 -28.01 2.58
CA ILE A 195 -12.23 -26.86 1.96
C ILE A 195 -11.83 -26.72 0.48
N THR A 196 -12.70 -26.07 -0.29
CA THR A 196 -12.35 -25.55 -1.62
C THR A 196 -12.05 -24.07 -1.46
N VAL A 197 -10.80 -23.67 -1.68
CA VAL A 197 -10.40 -22.25 -1.66
C VAL A 197 -10.76 -21.61 -3.00
N VAL A 198 -11.50 -20.51 -2.97
CA VAL A 198 -11.84 -19.72 -4.16
C VAL A 198 -11.27 -18.32 -3.97
N SER A 199 -10.26 -18.00 -4.78
CA SER A 199 -9.59 -16.71 -4.74
C SER A 199 -10.21 -15.75 -5.75
N LEU A 200 -10.66 -14.60 -5.30
CA LEU A 200 -11.16 -13.50 -6.15
C LEU A 200 -10.18 -12.33 -6.15
N PRO A 201 -10.20 -11.49 -7.18
CA PRO A 201 -9.25 -10.38 -7.29
C PRO A 201 -9.28 -9.39 -6.12
N THR A 202 -10.46 -9.15 -5.55
CA THR A 202 -10.65 -8.19 -4.46
C THR A 202 -11.40 -8.81 -3.29
N ASP A 203 -11.16 -8.24 -2.11
CA ASP A 203 -11.84 -8.60 -0.87
C ASP A 203 -13.35 -8.31 -0.96
N GLN A 204 -13.73 -7.19 -1.56
CA GLN A 204 -15.13 -6.83 -1.74
C GLN A 204 -15.91 -7.80 -2.63
N GLU A 205 -15.29 -8.38 -3.66
CA GLU A 205 -15.94 -9.40 -4.48
C GLU A 205 -16.30 -10.64 -3.64
N CYS A 206 -15.41 -11.05 -2.70
CA CYS A 206 -15.69 -12.13 -1.77
C CYS A 206 -16.84 -11.80 -0.81
N ALA A 207 -16.84 -10.61 -0.21
CA ALA A 207 -17.89 -10.17 0.70
C ALA A 207 -19.26 -10.15 0.02
N GLN A 208 -19.35 -9.62 -1.20
CA GLN A 208 -20.56 -9.58 -2.01
C GLN A 208 -21.02 -10.98 -2.42
N ALA A 209 -20.10 -11.86 -2.84
CA ALA A 209 -20.40 -13.24 -3.21
C ALA A 209 -20.91 -14.06 -2.01
N LEU A 210 -20.33 -13.83 -0.82
CA LEU A 210 -20.81 -14.43 0.43
C LEU A 210 -22.24 -13.99 0.75
N SER A 211 -22.54 -12.69 0.63
CA SER A 211 -23.89 -12.17 0.90
C SER A 211 -24.97 -12.70 -0.07
N ARG A 212 -24.56 -13.18 -1.25
CA ARG A 212 -25.43 -13.89 -2.21
C ARG A 212 -25.53 -15.40 -1.97
N GLY A 213 -24.83 -15.93 -0.94
CA GLY A 213 -24.82 -17.35 -0.61
C GLY A 213 -24.00 -18.22 -1.56
N GLU A 214 -23.03 -17.65 -2.29
CA GLU A 214 -22.17 -18.39 -3.23
C GLU A 214 -21.10 -19.21 -2.51
N PHE A 215 -20.76 -18.82 -1.26
CA PHE A 215 -19.74 -19.44 -0.43
C PHE A 215 -20.27 -19.70 0.98
N ALA A 216 -19.70 -20.67 1.69
CA ALA A 216 -20.02 -20.94 3.08
C ALA A 216 -19.33 -19.97 4.07
N GLY A 217 -18.25 -19.36 3.65
CA GLY A 217 -17.51 -18.38 4.43
C GLY A 217 -16.51 -17.59 3.59
N TYR A 218 -15.97 -16.53 4.19
CA TYR A 218 -14.94 -15.70 3.60
C TYR A 218 -13.95 -15.26 4.70
N VAL A 219 -12.66 -15.11 4.35
CA VAL A 219 -11.61 -14.79 5.32
C VAL A 219 -10.98 -13.45 5.01
N THR A 220 -10.94 -12.58 6.02
CA THR A 220 -10.37 -11.24 5.92
C THR A 220 -10.01 -10.65 7.30
N ALA A 221 -9.58 -9.38 7.36
CA ALA A 221 -9.38 -8.64 8.59
C ALA A 221 -10.71 -8.38 9.32
N SER A 222 -10.69 -8.37 10.66
CA SER A 222 -11.87 -8.06 11.46
C SER A 222 -12.48 -6.70 11.13
N THR A 223 -11.66 -5.68 10.88
CA THR A 223 -12.11 -4.33 10.51
C THR A 223 -12.89 -4.29 9.21
N VAL A 224 -12.55 -5.16 8.25
CA VAL A 224 -13.30 -5.30 7.00
C VAL A 224 -14.66 -5.95 7.24
N VAL A 225 -14.72 -6.99 8.09
CA VAL A 225 -16.00 -7.62 8.47
C VAL A 225 -16.89 -6.61 9.20
N ASP A 226 -16.33 -5.82 10.12
CA ASP A 226 -17.08 -4.76 10.83
C ASP A 226 -17.63 -3.70 9.87
N SER A 227 -16.83 -3.28 8.88
CA SER A 227 -17.28 -2.35 7.83
C SER A 227 -18.42 -2.94 7.00
N ASN A 228 -18.26 -4.17 6.54
CA ASN A 228 -19.30 -4.88 5.78
C ASN A 228 -20.62 -4.98 6.56
N ILE A 229 -20.55 -5.27 7.86
CA ILE A 229 -21.76 -5.30 8.73
C ILE A 229 -22.36 -3.90 8.86
N ALA A 230 -21.56 -2.86 9.03
CA ALA A 230 -22.02 -1.47 9.11
C ALA A 230 -22.69 -1.01 7.81
N ASP A 231 -22.22 -1.51 6.66
CA ASP A 231 -22.78 -1.26 5.34
C ASP A 231 -24.04 -2.10 5.04
N GLY A 232 -24.43 -2.94 5.98
CA GLY A 232 -25.65 -3.73 5.91
C GLY A 232 -25.51 -5.08 5.18
N LEU A 233 -24.30 -5.59 4.98
CA LEU A 233 -24.11 -6.95 4.51
C LEU A 233 -24.58 -7.96 5.56
N GLU A 234 -25.28 -8.98 5.13
CA GLU A 234 -25.84 -10.05 5.95
C GLU A 234 -24.77 -11.09 6.34
N VAL A 235 -23.72 -10.64 7.06
CA VAL A 235 -22.60 -11.46 7.49
C VAL A 235 -22.38 -11.35 9.01
N LYS A 236 -21.74 -12.37 9.59
CA LYS A 236 -21.35 -12.41 11.00
C LYS A 236 -20.01 -13.12 11.16
N TYR A 237 -19.34 -12.91 12.29
CA TYR A 237 -18.14 -13.66 12.67
C TYR A 237 -18.45 -15.13 12.95
N LEU A 238 -17.56 -16.00 12.56
CA LEU A 238 -17.56 -17.40 12.96
C LEU A 238 -16.42 -17.64 13.96
N GLY A 239 -16.76 -17.61 15.24
CA GLY A 239 -15.78 -17.84 16.32
C GLY A 239 -14.81 -16.68 16.51
N ASP A 240 -13.64 -17.03 17.05
CA ASP A 240 -12.56 -16.09 17.37
C ASP A 240 -11.60 -15.90 16.17
N ALA A 241 -10.61 -14.99 16.35
CA ALA A 241 -9.56 -14.77 15.38
C ALA A 241 -8.79 -16.06 15.06
N VAL A 242 -8.49 -16.27 13.78
CA VAL A 242 -7.73 -17.45 13.32
C VAL A 242 -6.22 -17.22 13.34
N PHE A 243 -5.79 -15.97 13.14
CA PHE A 243 -4.41 -15.48 13.34
C PHE A 243 -4.42 -13.95 13.53
N THR A 244 -3.24 -13.37 13.84
CA THR A 244 -3.07 -11.91 13.86
C THR A 244 -2.00 -11.50 12.88
N GLU A 245 -2.17 -10.32 12.30
CA GLU A 245 -1.23 -9.73 11.35
C GLU A 245 -0.59 -8.48 11.94
N VAL A 246 0.63 -8.21 11.52
CA VAL A 246 1.31 -6.94 11.72
C VAL A 246 1.60 -6.32 10.34
N LEU A 247 1.16 -5.07 10.16
CA LEU A 247 1.05 -4.41 8.88
C LEU A 247 2.05 -3.27 8.79
N ALA A 248 2.78 -3.20 7.68
CA ALA A 248 3.85 -2.23 7.49
C ALA A 248 3.81 -1.62 6.08
N ALA A 249 4.46 -0.46 5.93
CA ALA A 249 4.75 0.09 4.61
C ALA A 249 5.82 -0.76 3.93
N ALA A 250 5.66 -1.01 2.63
CA ALA A 250 6.55 -1.85 1.85
C ALA A 250 7.30 -1.05 0.79
N PHE A 251 8.55 -1.44 0.53
CA PHE A 251 9.48 -0.80 -0.41
C PHE A 251 10.05 -1.85 -1.34
N ASP A 252 10.12 -1.54 -2.64
CA ASP A 252 10.65 -2.49 -3.63
C ASP A 252 12.18 -2.65 -3.49
N ARG A 253 12.63 -3.87 -3.30
CA ARG A 253 14.07 -4.19 -3.26
C ARG A 253 14.75 -4.07 -4.61
N SER A 254 13.97 -4.08 -5.70
CA SER A 254 14.47 -3.92 -7.07
C SER A 254 14.42 -2.47 -7.59
N SER A 255 14.05 -1.50 -6.73
CA SER A 255 14.06 -0.08 -7.10
C SER A 255 15.42 0.34 -7.66
N SER A 256 15.42 1.15 -8.70
CA SER A 256 16.63 1.71 -9.30
C SER A 256 17.34 2.73 -8.41
N LEU A 257 16.65 3.29 -7.41
CA LEU A 257 17.17 4.23 -6.41
C LEU A 257 17.23 3.57 -5.02
N ASP A 258 18.19 4.02 -4.20
CA ASP A 258 18.30 3.55 -2.81
C ASP A 258 17.06 4.01 -2.01
N THR A 259 16.34 3.04 -1.42
CA THR A 259 15.12 3.28 -0.62
C THR A 259 15.42 3.50 0.86
N THR A 260 16.67 3.36 1.32
CA THR A 260 17.05 3.33 2.74
C THR A 260 16.67 4.63 3.48
N SER A 261 16.93 5.79 2.87
CA SER A 261 16.62 7.09 3.48
C SER A 261 15.11 7.32 3.61
N LEU A 262 14.32 6.93 2.59
CA LEU A 262 12.87 6.99 2.64
C LEU A 262 12.32 6.06 3.72
N ARG A 263 12.78 4.80 3.78
CA ARG A 263 12.36 3.85 4.82
C ARG A 263 12.68 4.37 6.22
N THR A 264 13.88 4.94 6.42
CA THR A 264 14.26 5.53 7.71
C THR A 264 13.31 6.66 8.11
N ALA A 265 12.97 7.57 7.19
CA ALA A 265 12.03 8.66 7.46
C ALA A 265 10.61 8.14 7.80
N VAL A 266 10.16 7.06 7.16
CA VAL A 266 8.88 6.40 7.48
C VAL A 266 8.93 5.72 8.84
N ASP A 267 10.03 5.03 9.18
CA ASP A 267 10.23 4.39 10.49
C ASP A 267 10.23 5.42 11.62
N GLU A 268 10.85 6.60 11.42
CA GLU A 268 10.84 7.70 12.39
C GLU A 268 9.44 8.28 12.61
N LEU A 269 8.57 8.26 11.60
CA LEU A 269 7.19 8.71 11.73
C LEU A 269 6.34 7.73 12.54
N PHE A 270 6.63 6.41 12.47
CA PHE A 270 5.83 5.36 13.11
C PHE A 270 6.28 5.03 14.54
N THR A 271 7.36 5.64 15.05
CA THR A 271 7.91 5.41 16.40
C THR A 271 7.71 6.61 17.32
#